data_3dd778113e6ee62fac9a180b766dd1f1
#
_entry.id   3dd778113e6ee62fac9a180b766dd1f1
#
_cell.length_a   1.000
_cell.length_b   1.000
_cell.length_c   1.000
_cell.angle_alpha   90.00
_cell.angle_beta   90.00
_cell.angle_gamma   90.00
#
_symmetry.space_group_name_H-M   'P 1'
#
loop_
_entity.id
_entity.type
_entity.pdbx_description
1 polymer ?
#
loop_
_entity_poly.entity_id
_entity_poly.type
_entity_poly.pdbx_seq_one_letter_code
_entity_poly.pdbx_strand_id
1 'polypeptide(L)'
;MFNFKRKRKIDVTGSTVKTLDWTNVSLSQYIELQDLVLENEDELEQEDIMLQEIQILYKVDPLSLDLQTFKKYVESLKFMKKEIPKMKIKDKYNLGGNIYYLHKKLEQFKVGQYIDYQRIMQTKKGIETYPEFLALFITTEEDGTYGDGYDVAQVITDIRKYMSIADATSIAAFFLKSCKLYTALSILSSMWRTRKVIKDRKTRKQLRKKTMHLINLVLNGE
;
A
#
# COMPACT_ATOMS: atom_id res chain seq x y z
N MET A 1 32.56 16.80 8.12
CA MET A 1 33.55 15.83 8.59
C MET A 1 32.80 14.77 9.42
N PHE A 2 32.35 13.71 8.79
CA PHE A 2 31.53 12.68 9.44
C PHE A 2 32.42 11.64 10.12
N ASN A 3 32.24 11.47 11.44
CA ASN A 3 32.96 10.52 12.26
C ASN A 3 32.33 9.13 12.13
N PHE A 4 32.84 8.28 11.24
CA PHE A 4 32.44 6.89 11.12
C PHE A 4 33.07 6.06 12.25
N LYS A 5 32.29 5.68 13.26
CA LYS A 5 32.65 4.63 14.20
C LYS A 5 32.74 3.29 13.45
N ARG A 6 33.96 2.77 13.28
CA ARG A 6 34.21 1.41 12.77
C ARG A 6 33.43 0.38 13.60
N LYS A 7 32.35 -0.13 13.07
CA LYS A 7 31.64 -1.33 13.57
C LYS A 7 32.29 -2.57 12.92
N ARG A 8 32.35 -3.64 13.72
CA ARG A 8 33.02 -4.93 13.51
C ARG A 8 32.87 -5.48 12.08
N LYS A 9 33.97 -5.97 11.50
CA LYS A 9 33.97 -6.82 10.31
C LYS A 9 33.06 -8.02 10.56
N ILE A 10 31.97 -8.09 9.83
CA ILE A 10 31.21 -9.32 9.65
C ILE A 10 31.83 -9.98 8.45
N ASP A 11 32.47 -11.16 8.66
CA ASP A 11 33.02 -11.99 7.58
C ASP A 11 31.84 -12.49 6.73
N VAL A 12 31.62 -11.86 5.58
CA VAL A 12 30.57 -12.24 4.59
C VAL A 12 31.23 -13.03 3.44
N THR A 13 32.28 -13.80 3.74
CA THR A 13 32.88 -14.70 2.76
C THR A 13 31.99 -15.93 2.57
N GLY A 14 31.22 -15.92 1.46
CA GLY A 14 30.45 -17.09 1.00
C GLY A 14 28.93 -17.01 1.05
N SER A 15 28.33 -15.88 1.41
CA SER A 15 26.87 -15.77 1.42
C SER A 15 26.32 -15.66 0.00
N THR A 16 25.46 -16.60 -0.37
CA THR A 16 24.62 -16.49 -1.56
C THR A 16 23.71 -15.27 -1.42
N VAL A 17 23.85 -14.30 -2.31
CA VAL A 17 22.96 -13.13 -2.36
C VAL A 17 21.52 -13.62 -2.56
N LYS A 18 20.63 -13.30 -1.64
CA LYS A 18 19.21 -13.65 -1.75
C LYS A 18 18.63 -12.93 -2.97
N THR A 19 18.10 -13.66 -3.92
CA THR A 19 17.36 -13.08 -5.04
C THR A 19 16.06 -12.48 -4.51
N LEU A 20 15.89 -11.17 -4.66
CA LEU A 20 14.67 -10.47 -4.33
C LEU A 20 13.78 -10.31 -5.56
N ASP A 21 12.49 -10.18 -5.29
CA ASP A 21 11.47 -9.71 -6.22
C ASP A 21 10.43 -8.88 -5.43
N TRP A 22 9.45 -8.31 -6.10
CA TRP A 22 8.43 -7.48 -5.46
C TRP A 22 7.57 -8.22 -4.43
N THR A 23 7.57 -9.56 -4.42
CA THR A 23 6.85 -10.36 -3.41
C THR A 23 7.64 -10.49 -2.10
N ASN A 24 8.93 -10.15 -2.12
CA ASN A 24 9.84 -10.21 -0.96
C ASN A 24 10.20 -8.81 -0.42
N VAL A 25 9.92 -7.75 -1.16
CA VAL A 25 10.13 -6.36 -0.71
C VAL A 25 8.98 -5.94 0.17
N SER A 26 9.26 -5.52 1.41
CA SER A 26 8.24 -5.04 2.33
C SER A 26 7.73 -3.66 1.92
N LEU A 27 6.54 -3.31 2.40
CA LEU A 27 5.93 -2.01 2.14
C LEU A 27 6.81 -0.87 2.67
N SER A 28 7.46 -1.03 3.84
CA SER A 28 8.40 -0.03 4.37
C SER A 28 9.61 0.18 3.45
N GLN A 29 10.21 -0.92 2.97
CA GLN A 29 11.35 -0.82 2.04
C GLN A 29 10.97 -0.11 0.75
N TYR A 30 9.77 -0.38 0.23
CA TYR A 30 9.29 0.29 -0.96
C TYR A 30 9.04 1.78 -0.75
N ILE A 31 8.49 2.17 0.41
CA ILE A 31 8.32 3.59 0.78
C ILE A 31 9.70 4.26 0.87
N GLU A 32 10.67 3.66 1.58
CA GLU A 32 12.04 4.17 1.66
C GLU A 32 12.69 4.35 0.27
N LEU A 33 12.43 3.43 -0.68
CA LEU A 33 12.90 3.55 -2.07
C LEU A 33 12.22 4.70 -2.82
N GLN A 34 10.93 4.95 -2.61
CA GLN A 34 10.23 6.07 -3.23
C GLN A 34 10.72 7.41 -2.68
N ASP A 35 10.91 7.50 -1.37
CA ASP A 35 11.44 8.69 -0.72
C ASP A 35 12.84 9.01 -1.24
N LEU A 36 13.70 7.98 -1.39
CA LEU A 36 15.03 8.12 -1.97
C LEU A 36 15.00 8.76 -3.38
N VAL A 37 14.08 8.34 -4.23
CA VAL A 37 13.94 8.88 -5.58
C VAL A 37 13.41 10.32 -5.56
N LEU A 38 12.39 10.60 -4.72
CA LEU A 38 11.73 11.91 -4.66
C LEU A 38 12.63 12.99 -4.03
N GLU A 39 13.42 12.64 -3.02
CA GLU A 39 14.30 13.58 -2.33
C GLU A 39 15.54 13.97 -3.14
N ASN A 40 15.92 13.15 -4.13
CA ASN A 40 17.20 13.26 -4.81
C ASN A 40 17.08 13.39 -6.34
N GLU A 41 15.93 13.86 -6.86
CA GLU A 41 15.70 13.98 -8.32
C GLU A 41 16.79 14.79 -9.05
N ASP A 42 17.51 15.70 -8.36
CA ASP A 42 18.51 16.60 -8.96
C ASP A 42 19.91 16.56 -8.30
N GLU A 43 20.13 15.83 -7.19
CA GLU A 43 21.33 16.01 -6.37
C GLU A 43 22.27 14.79 -6.25
N LEU A 44 21.78 13.56 -6.47
CA LEU A 44 22.61 12.36 -6.34
C LEU A 44 23.03 11.78 -7.69
N GLU A 45 24.30 11.34 -7.74
CA GLU A 45 24.76 10.52 -8.86
C GLU A 45 24.06 9.16 -8.85
N GLN A 46 23.88 8.57 -10.03
CA GLN A 46 23.22 7.26 -10.19
C GLN A 46 23.87 6.15 -9.36
N GLU A 47 25.16 6.29 -9.10
CA GLU A 47 25.94 5.35 -8.27
C GLU A 47 25.55 5.43 -6.79
N ASP A 48 25.33 6.64 -6.26
CA ASP A 48 24.89 6.84 -4.86
C ASP A 48 23.48 6.31 -4.62
N ILE A 49 22.57 6.50 -5.57
CA ILE A 49 21.22 5.95 -5.52
C ILE A 49 21.29 4.42 -5.44
N MET A 50 22.07 3.78 -6.29
CA MET A 50 22.24 2.32 -6.32
C MET A 50 22.83 1.77 -5.01
N LEU A 51 23.78 2.47 -4.39
CA LEU A 51 24.32 2.09 -3.09
C LEU A 51 23.23 2.12 -2.01
N GLN A 52 22.41 3.16 -2.00
CA GLN A 52 21.31 3.28 -1.04
C GLN A 52 20.20 2.25 -1.30
N GLU A 53 19.86 1.95 -2.55
CA GLU A 53 18.93 0.86 -2.90
C GLU A 53 19.38 -0.50 -2.33
N ILE A 54 20.69 -0.83 -2.47
CA ILE A 54 21.24 -2.05 -1.88
C ILE A 54 21.11 -2.02 -0.36
N GLN A 55 21.43 -0.90 0.29
CA GLN A 55 21.32 -0.76 1.73
C GLN A 55 19.86 -0.91 2.22
N ILE A 56 18.91 -0.31 1.55
CA ILE A 56 17.46 -0.41 1.90
C ILE A 56 16.98 -1.84 1.74
N LEU A 57 17.26 -2.47 0.61
CA LEU A 57 16.71 -3.78 0.27
C LEU A 57 17.35 -4.94 1.02
N TYR A 58 18.67 -4.90 1.19
CA TYR A 58 19.44 -6.02 1.74
C TYR A 58 19.92 -5.79 3.16
N LYS A 59 19.81 -4.56 3.68
CA LYS A 59 20.27 -4.16 5.03
C LYS A 59 21.77 -4.44 5.24
N VAL A 60 22.55 -4.32 4.17
CA VAL A 60 24.02 -4.45 4.17
C VAL A 60 24.66 -3.10 3.87
N ASP A 61 25.88 -2.88 4.35
CA ASP A 61 26.69 -1.73 3.94
C ASP A 61 27.41 -2.07 2.62
N PRO A 62 27.01 -1.46 1.48
CA PRO A 62 27.58 -1.80 0.18
C PRO A 62 29.07 -1.47 0.07
N LEU A 63 29.57 -0.47 0.83
CA LEU A 63 30.99 -0.08 0.84
C LEU A 63 31.88 -1.10 1.57
N SER A 64 31.29 -2.00 2.36
CA SER A 64 32.00 -3.08 3.03
C SER A 64 32.16 -4.35 2.18
N LEU A 65 31.51 -4.41 1.00
CA LEU A 65 31.49 -5.59 0.13
C LEU A 65 32.73 -5.66 -0.77
N ASP A 66 33.14 -6.88 -1.10
CA ASP A 66 34.07 -7.09 -2.20
C ASP A 66 33.38 -6.86 -3.56
N LEU A 67 34.17 -6.57 -4.61
CA LEU A 67 33.66 -6.21 -5.92
C LEU A 67 32.78 -7.31 -6.56
N GLN A 68 33.08 -8.59 -6.31
CA GLN A 68 32.29 -9.69 -6.88
C GLN A 68 30.93 -9.80 -6.20
N THR A 69 30.90 -9.69 -4.89
CA THR A 69 29.67 -9.68 -4.11
C THR A 69 28.83 -8.45 -4.44
N PHE A 70 29.43 -7.27 -4.53
CA PHE A 70 28.75 -6.04 -4.94
C PHE A 70 28.08 -6.20 -6.31
N LYS A 71 28.78 -6.75 -7.32
CA LYS A 71 28.18 -7.00 -8.64
C LYS A 71 26.94 -7.90 -8.58
N LYS A 72 26.94 -8.92 -7.71
CA LYS A 72 25.76 -9.79 -7.53
C LYS A 72 24.56 -9.02 -6.96
N TYR A 73 24.78 -8.10 -6.02
CA TYR A 73 23.72 -7.23 -5.50
C TYR A 73 23.16 -6.31 -6.60
N VAL A 74 24.03 -5.66 -7.38
CA VAL A 74 23.63 -4.83 -8.52
C VAL A 74 22.83 -5.63 -9.55
N GLU A 75 23.26 -6.85 -9.86
CA GLU A 75 22.49 -7.71 -10.77
C GLU A 75 21.12 -8.09 -10.21
N SER A 76 21.03 -8.28 -8.90
CA SER A 76 19.78 -8.62 -8.24
C SER A 76 18.75 -7.47 -8.25
N LEU A 77 19.19 -6.19 -8.36
CA LEU A 77 18.28 -5.04 -8.49
C LEU A 77 17.50 -5.01 -9.83
N LYS A 78 17.85 -5.84 -10.81
CA LYS A 78 17.17 -5.86 -12.12
C LYS A 78 15.66 -6.10 -12.02
N PHE A 79 15.17 -6.72 -10.93
CA PHE A 79 13.73 -6.90 -10.73
C PHE A 79 12.99 -5.56 -10.57
N MET A 80 13.65 -4.51 -10.10
CA MET A 80 13.04 -3.18 -9.92
C MET A 80 12.55 -2.55 -11.24
N LYS A 81 13.13 -2.98 -12.37
CA LYS A 81 12.67 -2.58 -13.72
C LYS A 81 11.37 -3.29 -14.15
N LYS A 82 10.91 -4.28 -13.40
CA LYS A 82 9.67 -5.01 -13.70
C LYS A 82 8.50 -4.38 -12.96
N GLU A 83 7.32 -4.49 -13.54
CA GLU A 83 6.08 -4.09 -12.86
C GLU A 83 5.84 -4.94 -11.61
N ILE A 84 5.22 -4.32 -10.59
CA ILE A 84 4.78 -5.03 -9.38
C ILE A 84 3.68 -6.02 -9.79
N PRO A 85 3.87 -7.33 -9.52
CA PRO A 85 2.91 -8.34 -9.94
C PRO A 85 1.59 -8.23 -9.19
N LYS A 86 0.49 -8.51 -9.87
CA LYS A 86 -0.83 -8.63 -9.24
C LYS A 86 -0.91 -9.97 -8.51
N MET A 87 -1.10 -9.92 -7.20
CA MET A 87 -1.20 -11.10 -6.36
C MET A 87 -2.66 -11.55 -6.19
N LYS A 88 -2.86 -12.86 -6.00
CA LYS A 88 -4.15 -13.38 -5.57
C LYS A 88 -4.38 -12.97 -4.11
N ILE A 89 -5.48 -12.28 -3.86
CA ILE A 89 -5.86 -11.83 -2.52
C ILE A 89 -6.25 -13.04 -1.67
N LYS A 90 -5.54 -13.22 -0.56
CA LYS A 90 -5.77 -14.26 0.44
C LYS A 90 -6.80 -13.80 1.47
N ASP A 91 -7.33 -14.71 2.26
CA ASP A 91 -8.17 -14.40 3.43
C ASP A 91 -7.34 -14.19 4.70
N LYS A 92 -6.13 -14.76 4.73
CA LYS A 92 -5.23 -14.74 5.88
C LYS A 92 -3.81 -14.34 5.45
N TYR A 93 -3.16 -13.51 6.28
CA TYR A 93 -1.77 -13.07 6.11
C TYR A 93 -0.99 -13.31 7.39
N ASN A 94 0.21 -13.89 7.29
CA ASN A 94 1.14 -13.96 8.41
C ASN A 94 2.11 -12.79 8.31
N LEU A 95 2.02 -11.87 9.25
CA LEU A 95 2.86 -10.67 9.31
C LEU A 95 3.65 -10.68 10.62
N GLY A 96 4.95 -10.95 10.51
CA GLY A 96 5.85 -10.99 11.67
C GLY A 96 5.54 -12.08 12.70
N GLY A 97 4.89 -13.17 12.29
CA GLY A 97 4.47 -14.26 13.18
C GLY A 97 3.02 -14.15 13.64
N ASN A 98 2.38 -13.00 13.49
CA ASN A 98 0.97 -12.80 13.80
C ASN A 98 0.09 -13.15 12.58
N ILE A 99 -1.03 -13.82 12.82
CA ILE A 99 -2.01 -14.13 11.77
C ILE A 99 -3.06 -13.02 11.74
N TYR A 100 -3.29 -12.48 10.56
CA TYR A 100 -4.26 -11.44 10.29
C TYR A 100 -5.29 -11.90 9.26
N TYR A 101 -6.54 -11.48 9.43
CA TYR A 101 -7.67 -11.86 8.60
C TYR A 101 -8.14 -10.67 7.77
N LEU A 102 -8.35 -10.89 6.47
CA LEU A 102 -8.79 -9.85 5.53
C LEU A 102 -10.29 -9.94 5.30
N HIS A 103 -11.02 -8.90 5.68
CA HIS A 103 -12.47 -8.78 5.47
C HIS A 103 -12.78 -8.16 4.11
N LYS A 104 -13.21 -9.00 3.15
CA LYS A 104 -13.49 -8.57 1.76
C LYS A 104 -14.88 -7.98 1.56
N LYS A 105 -15.78 -8.08 2.54
CA LYS A 105 -17.19 -7.65 2.43
C LYS A 105 -17.36 -6.23 2.95
N LEU A 106 -17.56 -5.27 2.04
CA LEU A 106 -17.82 -3.87 2.40
C LEU A 106 -19.19 -3.65 3.07
N GLU A 107 -20.11 -4.60 2.95
CA GLU A 107 -21.44 -4.52 3.59
C GLU A 107 -21.35 -4.54 5.13
N GLN A 108 -20.26 -5.06 5.65
CA GLN A 108 -19.96 -5.10 7.09
C GLN A 108 -19.16 -3.88 7.57
N PHE A 109 -18.89 -2.92 6.68
CA PHE A 109 -18.11 -1.72 6.97
C PHE A 109 -18.84 -0.83 7.96
N LYS A 110 -18.28 -0.68 9.15
CA LYS A 110 -18.85 0.16 10.19
C LYS A 110 -18.69 1.65 9.89
N VAL A 111 -19.53 2.47 10.47
CA VAL A 111 -19.48 3.94 10.33
C VAL A 111 -18.11 4.48 10.74
N GLY A 112 -17.51 3.95 11.82
CA GLY A 112 -16.16 4.33 12.26
C GLY A 112 -15.09 4.08 11.20
N GLN A 113 -15.09 2.90 10.58
CA GLN A 113 -14.18 2.57 9.47
C GLN A 113 -14.35 3.53 8.28
N TYR A 114 -15.61 3.91 7.96
CA TYR A 114 -15.89 4.87 6.89
C TYR A 114 -15.35 6.27 7.21
N ILE A 115 -15.47 6.72 8.45
CA ILE A 115 -14.91 8.00 8.90
C ILE A 115 -13.37 7.96 8.79
N ASP A 116 -12.73 6.89 9.24
CA ASP A 116 -11.28 6.73 9.14
C ASP A 116 -10.83 6.64 7.68
N TYR A 117 -11.57 5.91 6.82
CA TYR A 117 -11.33 5.91 5.38
C TYR A 117 -11.34 7.31 4.78
N GLN A 118 -12.38 8.11 5.08
CA GLN A 118 -12.48 9.48 4.57
C GLN A 118 -11.32 10.35 5.06
N ARG A 119 -10.95 10.22 6.32
CA ARG A 119 -9.81 10.94 6.90
C ARG A 119 -8.49 10.58 6.20
N ILE A 120 -8.21 9.29 6.00
CA ILE A 120 -7.01 8.82 5.30
C ILE A 120 -6.97 9.39 3.88
N MET A 121 -8.07 9.31 3.13
CA MET A 121 -8.12 9.78 1.75
C MET A 121 -8.00 11.30 1.61
N GLN A 122 -8.28 12.07 2.67
CA GLN A 122 -8.17 13.53 2.67
C GLN A 122 -6.80 14.04 3.12
N THR A 123 -6.13 13.32 4.03
CA THR A 123 -4.92 13.81 4.71
C THR A 123 -3.62 13.47 3.98
N LYS A 124 -3.60 12.34 3.27
CA LYS A 124 -2.37 11.85 2.62
C LYS A 124 -2.68 11.36 1.20
N LYS A 125 -1.68 11.41 0.33
CA LYS A 125 -1.76 10.86 -1.02
C LYS A 125 -0.55 9.95 -1.27
N GLY A 126 -0.77 8.84 -1.98
CA GLY A 126 0.31 7.93 -2.36
C GLY A 126 0.41 6.66 -1.52
N ILE A 127 1.52 5.95 -1.71
CA ILE A 127 1.77 4.63 -1.13
C ILE A 127 1.93 4.66 0.40
N GLU A 128 2.33 5.80 0.94
CA GLU A 128 2.48 6.00 2.40
C GLU A 128 1.18 5.77 3.19
N THR A 129 0.03 5.93 2.52
CA THR A 129 -1.28 5.71 3.13
C THR A 129 -1.69 4.24 3.19
N TYR A 130 -0.99 3.38 2.46
CA TYR A 130 -1.40 1.97 2.34
C TYR A 130 -1.45 1.24 3.68
N PRO A 131 -0.51 1.40 4.62
CA PRO A 131 -0.60 0.72 5.91
C PRO A 131 -1.89 1.05 6.66
N GLU A 132 -2.22 2.34 6.78
CA GLU A 132 -3.44 2.80 7.47
C GLU A 132 -4.71 2.39 6.69
N PHE A 133 -4.67 2.52 5.36
CA PHE A 133 -5.79 2.11 4.50
C PHE A 133 -6.07 0.61 4.59
N LEU A 134 -5.04 -0.23 4.53
CA LEU A 134 -5.18 -1.67 4.61
C LEU A 134 -5.63 -2.15 5.99
N ALA A 135 -5.19 -1.47 7.05
CA ALA A 135 -5.61 -1.78 8.42
C ALA A 135 -7.12 -1.63 8.63
N LEU A 136 -7.82 -0.85 7.81
CA LEU A 136 -9.28 -0.77 7.85
C LEU A 136 -9.98 -2.09 7.54
N PHE A 137 -9.33 -2.98 6.81
CA PHE A 137 -9.90 -4.24 6.31
C PHE A 137 -9.29 -5.48 6.95
N ILE A 138 -8.35 -5.31 7.88
CA ILE A 138 -7.57 -6.37 8.49
C ILE A 138 -7.82 -6.39 9.99
N THR A 139 -8.09 -7.60 10.53
CA THR A 139 -8.32 -7.83 11.96
C THR A 139 -7.43 -8.95 12.47
N THR A 140 -7.33 -9.09 13.79
CA THR A 140 -6.58 -10.18 14.45
C THR A 140 -7.40 -11.47 14.59
N GLU A 141 -8.73 -11.38 14.44
CA GLU A 141 -9.65 -12.52 14.56
C GLU A 141 -10.46 -12.69 13.27
N GLU A 142 -10.84 -13.93 12.94
CA GLU A 142 -11.55 -14.28 11.71
C GLU A 142 -12.91 -13.58 11.60
N ASP A 143 -13.65 -13.55 12.72
CA ASP A 143 -14.94 -12.86 12.84
C ASP A 143 -14.80 -11.50 13.55
N GLY A 144 -13.56 -11.00 13.67
CA GLY A 144 -13.25 -9.77 14.36
C GLY A 144 -13.82 -8.54 13.66
N THR A 145 -14.02 -7.50 14.44
CA THR A 145 -14.51 -6.21 13.95
C THR A 145 -13.40 -5.17 14.07
N TYR A 146 -13.30 -4.26 13.10
CA TYR A 146 -12.31 -3.19 13.10
C TYR A 146 -12.29 -2.42 14.44
N GLY A 147 -11.10 -2.35 15.05
CA GLY A 147 -10.87 -1.64 16.31
C GLY A 147 -11.44 -2.30 17.56
N ASP A 148 -11.97 -3.51 17.44
CA ASP A 148 -12.60 -4.24 18.55
C ASP A 148 -11.62 -5.27 19.13
N GLY A 149 -11.16 -5.03 20.36
CA GLY A 149 -10.30 -5.99 21.09
C GLY A 149 -8.83 -6.06 20.64
N TYR A 150 -8.35 -5.19 19.72
CA TYR A 150 -6.96 -5.19 19.28
C TYR A 150 -6.41 -3.77 19.01
N ASP A 151 -5.08 -3.66 19.02
CA ASP A 151 -4.39 -2.41 18.72
C ASP A 151 -4.23 -2.20 17.20
N VAL A 152 -5.00 -1.28 16.63
CA VAL A 152 -4.93 -0.90 15.21
C VAL A 152 -3.55 -0.35 14.85
N ALA A 153 -2.86 0.37 15.76
CA ALA A 153 -1.53 0.90 15.50
C ALA A 153 -0.49 -0.22 15.32
N GLN A 154 -0.63 -1.32 16.08
CA GLN A 154 0.20 -2.51 15.90
C GLN A 154 -0.07 -3.16 14.54
N VAL A 155 -1.32 -3.28 14.11
CA VAL A 155 -1.68 -3.80 12.78
C VAL A 155 -1.05 -2.97 11.66
N ILE A 156 -1.13 -1.63 11.75
CA ILE A 156 -0.49 -0.70 10.80
C ILE A 156 1.03 -0.92 10.75
N THR A 157 1.65 -1.07 11.91
CA THR A 157 3.10 -1.32 12.03
C THR A 157 3.50 -2.64 11.38
N ASP A 158 2.74 -3.70 11.62
CA ASP A 158 3.02 -5.04 11.08
C ASP A 158 2.78 -5.09 9.56
N ILE A 159 1.73 -4.43 9.06
CA ILE A 159 1.50 -4.26 7.62
C ILE A 159 2.70 -3.55 6.99
N ARG A 160 3.11 -2.41 7.54
CA ARG A 160 4.25 -1.63 7.01
C ARG A 160 5.53 -2.45 6.95
N LYS A 161 5.83 -3.21 8.00
CA LYS A 161 7.10 -3.91 8.17
C LYS A 161 7.17 -5.26 7.45
N TYR A 162 6.07 -6.00 7.39
CA TYR A 162 6.09 -7.40 6.98
C TYR A 162 5.26 -7.71 5.74
N MET A 163 4.29 -6.86 5.36
CA MET A 163 3.51 -7.10 4.14
C MET A 163 4.33 -6.75 2.91
N SER A 164 4.33 -7.64 1.90
CA SER A 164 5.00 -7.35 0.63
C SER A 164 4.30 -6.22 -0.12
N ILE A 165 5.06 -5.43 -0.89
CA ILE A 165 4.48 -4.39 -1.75
C ILE A 165 3.51 -4.98 -2.78
N ALA A 166 3.77 -6.19 -3.28
CA ALA A 166 2.90 -6.86 -4.24
C ALA A 166 1.55 -7.26 -3.62
N ASP A 167 1.53 -7.78 -2.39
CA ASP A 167 0.28 -8.05 -1.66
C ASP A 167 -0.44 -6.73 -1.32
N ALA A 168 0.28 -5.74 -0.78
CA ALA A 168 -0.29 -4.45 -0.37
C ALA A 168 -0.98 -3.72 -1.54
N THR A 169 -0.32 -3.61 -2.70
CA THR A 169 -0.89 -2.95 -3.90
C THR A 169 -2.09 -3.72 -4.45
N SER A 170 -2.05 -5.05 -4.41
CA SER A 170 -3.16 -5.88 -4.89
C SER A 170 -4.40 -5.73 -4.01
N ILE A 171 -4.24 -5.74 -2.68
CA ILE A 171 -5.33 -5.54 -1.73
C ILE A 171 -5.87 -4.11 -1.84
N ALA A 172 -4.98 -3.10 -1.88
CA ALA A 172 -5.38 -1.70 -2.00
C ALA A 172 -6.19 -1.45 -3.28
N ALA A 173 -5.73 -1.96 -4.43
CA ALA A 173 -6.44 -1.84 -5.70
C ALA A 173 -7.84 -2.49 -5.66
N PHE A 174 -7.98 -3.64 -5.01
CA PHE A 174 -9.26 -4.31 -4.81
C PHE A 174 -10.23 -3.45 -4.01
N PHE A 175 -9.80 -2.93 -2.86
CA PHE A 175 -10.69 -2.14 -1.99
C PHE A 175 -10.99 -0.76 -2.57
N LEU A 176 -10.02 -0.09 -3.17
CA LEU A 176 -10.28 1.20 -3.86
C LEU A 176 -11.32 1.05 -4.96
N LYS A 177 -11.22 -0.01 -5.77
CA LYS A 177 -12.24 -0.31 -6.78
C LYS A 177 -13.61 -0.62 -6.15
N SER A 178 -13.62 -1.40 -5.09
CA SER A 178 -14.86 -1.78 -4.39
C SER A 178 -15.50 -0.59 -3.69
N CYS A 179 -14.73 0.30 -3.06
CA CYS A 179 -15.22 1.53 -2.44
C CYS A 179 -15.80 2.49 -3.49
N LYS A 180 -15.13 2.67 -4.63
CA LYS A 180 -15.67 3.47 -5.75
C LYS A 180 -17.02 2.93 -6.23
N LEU A 181 -17.11 1.62 -6.43
CA LEU A 181 -18.37 0.98 -6.84
C LEU A 181 -19.47 1.14 -5.78
N TYR A 182 -19.16 0.95 -4.51
CA TYR A 182 -20.11 1.13 -3.41
C TYR A 182 -20.62 2.57 -3.34
N THR A 183 -19.73 3.56 -3.47
CA THR A 183 -20.09 4.98 -3.51
C THR A 183 -21.02 5.28 -4.70
N ALA A 184 -20.69 4.76 -5.89
CA ALA A 184 -21.53 4.93 -7.08
C ALA A 184 -22.93 4.32 -6.90
N LEU A 185 -23.03 3.12 -6.31
CA LEU A 185 -24.31 2.47 -6.01
C LEU A 185 -25.10 3.22 -4.95
N SER A 186 -24.45 3.78 -3.93
CA SER A 186 -25.09 4.62 -2.90
C SER A 186 -25.70 5.89 -3.51
N ILE A 187 -24.95 6.56 -4.39
CA ILE A 187 -25.44 7.73 -5.15
C ILE A 187 -26.67 7.36 -6.00
N LEU A 188 -26.62 6.23 -6.71
CA LEU A 188 -27.75 5.72 -7.49
C LEU A 188 -28.97 5.45 -6.60
N SER A 189 -28.78 4.75 -5.49
CA SER A 189 -29.86 4.45 -4.54
C SER A 189 -30.53 5.72 -4.01
N SER A 190 -29.74 6.72 -3.62
CA SER A 190 -30.23 8.02 -3.17
C SER A 190 -31.02 8.74 -4.26
N MET A 191 -30.53 8.72 -5.51
CA MET A 191 -31.26 9.28 -6.65
C MET A 191 -32.63 8.60 -6.85
N TRP A 192 -32.67 7.26 -6.75
CA TRP A 192 -33.92 6.51 -6.92
C TRP A 192 -34.96 6.88 -5.87
N ARG A 193 -34.54 7.04 -4.59
CA ARG A 193 -35.42 7.49 -3.50
C ARG A 193 -35.93 8.90 -3.75
N THR A 194 -35.03 9.83 -4.07
CA THR A 194 -35.40 11.24 -4.35
C THR A 194 -36.30 11.35 -5.57
N ARG A 195 -36.06 10.55 -6.62
CA ARG A 195 -36.89 10.54 -7.83
C ARG A 195 -38.33 10.14 -7.57
N LYS A 196 -38.61 9.28 -6.60
CA LYS A 196 -39.98 8.87 -6.21
C LYS A 196 -40.78 10.05 -5.63
N VAL A 197 -40.09 10.99 -4.97
CA VAL A 197 -40.72 12.14 -4.30
C VAL A 197 -40.94 13.32 -5.28
N ILE A 198 -40.07 13.49 -6.28
CA ILE A 198 -40.18 14.59 -7.25
C ILE A 198 -41.29 14.30 -8.25
N LYS A 199 -42.32 15.16 -8.30
CA LYS A 199 -43.46 15.06 -9.25
C LYS A 199 -43.10 15.61 -10.63
N ASP A 200 -42.29 16.68 -10.69
CA ASP A 200 -41.97 17.36 -11.95
C ASP A 200 -40.99 16.56 -12.84
N ARG A 201 -41.38 16.39 -14.12
CA ARG A 201 -40.61 15.62 -15.12
C ARG A 201 -39.30 16.29 -15.49
N LYS A 202 -39.25 17.63 -15.56
CA LYS A 202 -38.03 18.38 -15.93
C LYS A 202 -36.96 18.25 -14.85
N THR A 203 -37.37 18.43 -13.60
CA THR A 203 -36.51 18.27 -12.41
C THR A 203 -35.99 16.84 -12.28
N ARG A 204 -36.80 15.81 -12.55
CA ARG A 204 -36.33 14.40 -12.58
C ARG A 204 -35.28 14.17 -13.67
N LYS A 205 -35.39 14.78 -14.84
CA LYS A 205 -34.40 14.65 -15.93
C LYS A 205 -33.07 15.32 -15.57
N GLN A 206 -33.14 16.51 -14.94
CA GLN A 206 -31.96 17.23 -14.47
C GLN A 206 -31.23 16.47 -13.36
N LEU A 207 -31.95 15.93 -12.37
CA LEU A 207 -31.41 15.11 -11.30
C LEU A 207 -30.65 13.89 -11.87
N ARG A 208 -31.28 13.17 -12.82
CA ARG A 208 -30.61 12.02 -13.48
C ARG A 208 -29.32 12.43 -14.16
N LYS A 209 -29.29 13.54 -14.92
CA LYS A 209 -28.11 14.02 -15.62
C LYS A 209 -26.97 14.35 -14.64
N LYS A 210 -27.25 15.09 -13.55
CA LYS A 210 -26.28 15.43 -12.51
C LYS A 210 -25.75 14.21 -11.78
N THR A 211 -26.63 13.26 -11.44
CA THR A 211 -26.24 12.02 -10.75
C THR A 211 -25.35 11.15 -11.62
N MET A 212 -25.68 10.97 -12.90
CA MET A 212 -24.81 10.20 -13.81
C MET A 212 -23.44 10.84 -14.01
N HIS A 213 -23.37 12.17 -14.01
CA HIS A 213 -22.11 12.89 -14.02
C HIS A 213 -21.28 12.60 -12.76
N LEU A 214 -21.89 12.72 -11.57
CA LEU A 214 -21.21 12.39 -10.30
C LEU A 214 -20.72 10.94 -10.24
N ILE A 215 -21.51 9.99 -10.74
CA ILE A 215 -21.11 8.58 -10.80
C ILE A 215 -19.87 8.40 -11.69
N ASN A 216 -19.86 9.05 -12.86
CA ASN A 216 -18.72 8.98 -13.77
C ASN A 216 -17.46 9.59 -13.12
N LEU A 217 -17.56 10.74 -12.41
CA LEU A 217 -16.44 11.31 -11.65
C LEU A 217 -15.91 10.32 -10.60
N VAL A 218 -16.80 9.67 -9.84
CA VAL A 218 -16.40 8.69 -8.81
C VAL A 218 -15.71 7.46 -9.42
N LEU A 219 -16.24 6.94 -10.53
CA LEU A 219 -15.70 5.73 -11.14
C LEU A 219 -14.39 5.97 -11.88
N ASN A 220 -14.25 7.10 -12.54
CA ASN A 220 -13.07 7.43 -13.35
C ASN A 220 -11.97 8.13 -12.57
N GLY A 221 -12.29 8.70 -11.40
CA GLY A 221 -11.32 9.37 -10.53
C GLY A 221 -10.95 10.77 -11.01
N GLU A 222 -11.87 11.44 -11.75
CA GLU A 222 -11.75 12.84 -12.16
C GLU A 222 -12.26 13.78 -11.05
#